data_5bf60535142264e63539434b8870960d
#
_entry.id   5bf60535142264e63539434b8870960d
#
_cell.length_a   1.000
_cell.length_b   1.000
_cell.length_c   1.000
_cell.angle_alpha   90.00
_cell.angle_beta   90.00
_cell.angle_gamma   90.00
#
_symmetry.space_group_name_H-M   'P 1'
#
loop_
_entity.id
_entity.type
_entity.pdbx_description
1 polymer ?
#
loop_
_entity_poly.entity_id
_entity_poly.type
_entity_poly.pdbx_seq_one_letter_code
_entity_poly.pdbx_strand_id
1 'polypeptide(L)'
;MISRIMLHKNTLLCAALSAAFLFAHAPVANAAVVASMKPLGFIASAIADGVTETQVLLPDGASEHDYSLRPSDVKRLQNADLVVWIGPEMEAFMDKSTQSIAEQKKVTIAQLDGVKPLLIKGTDDDDDEHGHEHANGEKSDGDHHHGIYNMHLWLS
;
A
#
# COMPACT_ATOMS: atom_id res chain seq x y z
N MET A 1 -70.21 0.14 22.60
CA MET A 1 -69.37 -1.03 22.30
C MET A 1 -68.52 -0.83 21.04
N ILE A 2 -68.26 0.39 20.58
CA ILE A 2 -67.60 0.72 19.32
C ILE A 2 -66.18 1.31 19.51
N SER A 3 -65.78 1.65 20.76
CA SER A 3 -64.53 2.39 21.01
C SER A 3 -63.28 1.53 21.13
N ARG A 4 -63.35 0.21 21.23
CA ARG A 4 -62.15 -0.67 21.42
C ARG A 4 -61.54 -1.18 20.13
N ILE A 5 -62.24 -1.08 18.97
CA ILE A 5 -61.75 -1.64 17.70
C ILE A 5 -60.82 -0.66 16.96
N MET A 6 -60.98 0.66 17.19
CA MET A 6 -60.15 1.69 16.54
C MET A 6 -58.72 1.82 17.15
N LEU A 7 -58.52 1.42 18.41
CA LEU A 7 -57.21 1.56 19.06
C LEU A 7 -56.17 0.53 18.60
N HIS A 8 -56.61 -0.64 18.12
CA HIS A 8 -55.71 -1.70 17.69
C HIS A 8 -55.18 -1.53 16.26
N LYS A 9 -55.85 -0.77 15.41
CA LYS A 9 -55.40 -0.50 14.03
C LYS A 9 -54.26 0.49 13.95
N ASN A 10 -54.22 1.45 14.86
CA ASN A 10 -53.15 2.48 14.87
C ASN A 10 -51.86 1.96 15.54
N THR A 11 -51.94 1.04 16.49
CA THR A 11 -50.73 0.43 17.09
C THR A 11 -50.03 -0.55 16.18
N LEU A 12 -50.74 -1.25 15.30
CA LEU A 12 -50.11 -2.12 14.28
C LEU A 12 -49.43 -1.36 13.17
N LEU A 13 -49.95 -0.16 12.80
CA LEU A 13 -49.34 0.67 11.78
C LEU A 13 -48.02 1.32 12.24
N CYS A 14 -47.94 1.73 13.51
CA CYS A 14 -46.72 2.28 14.09
C CYS A 14 -45.63 1.22 14.28
N ALA A 15 -45.97 -0.03 14.56
CA ALA A 15 -45.01 -1.11 14.69
C ALA A 15 -44.37 -1.53 13.36
N ALA A 16 -45.10 -1.40 12.25
CA ALA A 16 -44.58 -1.72 10.91
C ALA A 16 -43.61 -0.67 10.36
N LEU A 17 -43.76 0.61 10.73
CA LEU A 17 -42.82 1.68 10.32
C LEU A 17 -41.52 1.65 11.10
N SER A 18 -41.50 1.13 12.33
CA SER A 18 -40.26 1.06 13.15
C SER A 18 -39.31 -0.04 12.72
N ALA A 19 -39.78 -1.08 12.02
CA ALA A 19 -38.97 -2.19 11.54
C ALA A 19 -38.16 -1.86 10.28
N ALA A 20 -38.56 -0.83 9.52
CA ALA A 20 -37.91 -0.47 8.24
C ALA A 20 -36.62 0.35 8.42
N PHE A 21 -36.34 0.89 9.62
CA PHE A 21 -35.18 1.76 9.86
C PHE A 21 -33.92 1.03 10.36
N LEU A 22 -33.98 -0.28 10.61
CA LEU A 22 -32.86 -1.04 11.20
C LEU A 22 -31.91 -1.67 10.14
N PHE A 23 -32.19 -1.51 8.85
CA PHE A 23 -31.37 -2.14 7.79
C PHE A 23 -30.39 -1.24 7.06
N ALA A 24 -30.22 0.02 7.47
CA ALA A 24 -29.45 1.01 6.70
C ALA A 24 -28.01 1.26 7.23
N HIS A 25 -27.53 0.49 8.17
CA HIS A 25 -26.13 0.58 8.62
C HIS A 25 -25.40 -0.71 8.26
N ALA A 26 -25.17 -0.93 6.97
CA ALA A 26 -24.08 -1.79 6.59
C ALA A 26 -22.80 -1.15 7.13
N PRO A 27 -21.96 -1.85 7.92
CA PRO A 27 -20.66 -1.32 8.26
C PRO A 27 -19.96 -1.07 6.92
N VAL A 28 -19.62 0.18 6.66
CA VAL A 28 -18.67 0.50 5.58
C VAL A 28 -17.41 -0.24 6.00
N ALA A 29 -17.12 -1.34 5.34
CA ALA A 29 -15.83 -1.99 5.48
C ALA A 29 -14.82 -0.91 5.08
N ASN A 30 -14.08 -0.41 6.06
CA ASN A 30 -13.05 0.60 5.85
C ASN A 30 -11.86 -0.12 5.23
N ALA A 31 -12.04 -0.58 3.97
CA ALA A 31 -10.97 -1.14 3.19
C ALA A 31 -9.90 -0.05 3.06
N ALA A 32 -8.65 -0.39 3.29
CA ALA A 32 -7.54 0.53 3.17
C ALA A 32 -6.51 -0.01 2.18
N VAL A 33 -6.18 0.79 1.18
CA VAL A 33 -5.03 0.55 0.31
C VAL A 33 -3.82 1.25 0.93
N VAL A 34 -2.74 0.52 1.14
CA VAL A 34 -1.46 1.09 1.58
C VAL A 34 -0.46 1.00 0.43
N ALA A 35 -0.07 2.15 -0.11
CA ALA A 35 1.00 2.28 -1.08
C ALA A 35 2.32 2.59 -0.38
N SER A 36 3.42 1.99 -0.82
CA SER A 36 4.72 2.20 -0.21
C SER A 36 5.20 3.64 -0.32
N MET A 37 5.07 4.26 -1.48
CA MET A 37 5.58 5.59 -1.81
C MET A 37 4.56 6.46 -2.54
N LYS A 38 4.80 7.77 -2.59
CA LYS A 38 3.88 8.76 -3.16
C LYS A 38 3.47 8.50 -4.61
N PRO A 39 4.36 8.19 -5.57
CA PRO A 39 3.96 7.91 -6.95
C PRO A 39 2.91 6.80 -7.04
N LEU A 40 3.12 5.70 -6.31
CA LEU A 40 2.13 4.61 -6.23
C LEU A 40 0.85 5.04 -5.51
N GLY A 41 0.98 5.87 -4.47
CA GLY A 41 -0.15 6.43 -3.73
C GLY A 41 -1.07 7.26 -4.61
N PHE A 42 -0.53 8.10 -5.49
CA PHE A 42 -1.32 8.89 -6.43
C PHE A 42 -2.09 8.01 -7.42
N ILE A 43 -1.44 7.01 -7.99
CA ILE A 43 -2.07 6.06 -8.90
C ILE A 43 -3.17 5.26 -8.17
N ALA A 44 -2.84 4.72 -7.00
CA ALA A 44 -3.78 3.95 -6.20
C ALA A 44 -4.99 4.81 -5.78
N SER A 45 -4.78 6.05 -5.37
CA SER A 45 -5.87 6.98 -5.02
C SER A 45 -6.77 7.27 -6.21
N ALA A 46 -6.21 7.47 -7.41
CA ALA A 46 -7.00 7.72 -8.61
C ALA A 46 -7.87 6.51 -9.00
N ILE A 47 -7.37 5.28 -8.76
CA ILE A 47 -8.10 4.03 -9.05
C ILE A 47 -9.17 3.77 -7.97
N ALA A 48 -8.85 4.04 -6.71
CA ALA A 48 -9.69 3.75 -5.56
C ALA A 48 -10.67 4.87 -5.21
N ASP A 49 -10.71 5.96 -5.99
CA ASP A 49 -11.54 7.14 -5.73
C ASP A 49 -13.01 6.75 -5.59
N GLY A 50 -13.65 7.23 -4.52
CA GLY A 50 -15.03 6.91 -4.19
C GLY A 50 -15.29 5.48 -3.70
N VAL A 51 -14.27 4.60 -3.64
CA VAL A 51 -14.39 3.20 -3.20
C VAL A 51 -13.74 2.97 -1.85
N THR A 52 -12.48 3.40 -1.68
CA THR A 52 -11.73 3.18 -0.46
C THR A 52 -10.65 4.24 -0.25
N GLU A 53 -10.15 4.34 0.99
CA GLU A 53 -9.06 5.23 1.34
C GLU A 53 -7.71 4.66 0.89
N THR A 54 -6.84 5.54 0.38
CA THR A 54 -5.45 5.20 0.07
C THR A 54 -4.50 5.94 1.01
N GLN A 55 -3.56 5.23 1.58
CA GLN A 55 -2.54 5.76 2.48
C GLN A 55 -1.15 5.53 1.88
N VAL A 56 -0.25 6.50 2.05
CA VAL A 56 1.16 6.35 1.69
C VAL A 56 1.96 5.99 2.94
N LEU A 57 2.83 5.00 2.83
CA LEU A 57 3.63 4.52 3.95
C LEU A 57 4.84 5.41 4.21
N LEU A 58 5.59 5.72 3.16
CA LEU A 58 6.81 6.52 3.23
C LEU A 58 6.48 7.99 3.53
N PRO A 59 7.00 8.58 4.63
CA PRO A 59 6.78 9.98 4.96
C PRO A 59 7.39 10.93 3.91
N ASP A 60 6.92 12.17 3.92
CA ASP A 60 7.47 13.22 3.08
C ASP A 60 8.96 13.44 3.37
N GLY A 61 9.77 13.45 2.31
CA GLY A 61 11.21 13.68 2.40
C GLY A 61 12.03 12.47 2.86
N ALA A 62 11.40 11.32 3.13
CA ALA A 62 12.13 10.08 3.40
C ALA A 62 12.57 9.42 2.09
N SER A 63 13.77 8.79 2.13
CA SER A 63 14.30 8.00 1.03
C SER A 63 13.76 6.57 1.09
N GLU A 64 13.34 6.03 -0.05
CA GLU A 64 12.92 4.65 -0.21
C GLU A 64 14.05 3.64 -0.03
N HIS A 65 15.30 4.10 -0.11
CA HIS A 65 16.49 3.25 0.05
C HIS A 65 16.92 3.10 1.52
N ASP A 66 16.67 4.14 2.35
CA ASP A 66 17.22 4.21 3.72
C ASP A 66 16.13 4.21 4.81
N TYR A 67 14.87 4.02 4.43
CA TYR A 67 13.78 4.06 5.41
C TYR A 67 13.75 2.80 6.28
N SER A 68 13.47 3.00 7.57
CA SER A 68 13.20 1.89 8.49
C SER A 68 11.76 1.97 9.00
N LEU A 69 11.01 0.89 8.86
CA LEU A 69 9.62 0.80 9.31
C LEU A 69 9.52 0.98 10.83
N ARG A 70 8.66 1.90 11.24
CA ARG A 70 8.24 2.02 12.64
C ARG A 70 7.20 0.95 12.97
N PRO A 71 7.01 0.61 14.25
CA PRO A 71 5.96 -0.35 14.66
C PRO A 71 4.55 0.02 14.18
N SER A 72 4.26 1.34 14.11
CA SER A 72 3.00 1.86 13.55
C SER A 72 2.86 1.55 12.05
N ASP A 73 3.94 1.60 11.29
CA ASP A 73 3.95 1.34 9.85
C ASP A 73 3.72 -0.15 9.58
N VAL A 74 4.37 -1.01 10.34
CA VAL A 74 4.15 -2.47 10.30
C VAL A 74 2.68 -2.80 10.59
N LYS A 75 2.08 -2.16 11.61
CA LYS A 75 0.67 -2.35 11.93
C LYS A 75 -0.25 -1.88 10.81
N ARG A 76 0.06 -0.76 10.13
CA ARG A 76 -0.70 -0.29 8.97
C ARG A 76 -0.65 -1.29 7.83
N LEU A 77 0.53 -1.84 7.51
CA LEU A 77 0.70 -2.88 6.50
C LEU A 77 -0.10 -4.14 6.82
N GLN A 78 -0.06 -4.61 8.06
CA GLN A 78 -0.79 -5.83 8.49
C GLN A 78 -2.31 -5.66 8.43
N ASN A 79 -2.81 -4.46 8.69
CA ASN A 79 -4.24 -4.15 8.69
C ASN A 79 -4.77 -3.72 7.30
N ALA A 80 -3.90 -3.53 6.31
CA ALA A 80 -4.29 -3.17 4.97
C ALA A 80 -5.11 -4.26 4.29
N ASP A 81 -6.07 -3.88 3.46
CA ASP A 81 -6.78 -4.80 2.59
C ASP A 81 -6.02 -5.03 1.29
N LEU A 82 -5.22 -4.05 0.87
CA LEU A 82 -4.28 -4.16 -0.23
C LEU A 82 -3.01 -3.37 0.05
N VAL A 83 -1.86 -3.99 -0.19
CA VAL A 83 -0.55 -3.35 -0.16
C VAL A 83 0.01 -3.28 -1.58
N VAL A 84 0.45 -2.08 -1.99
CA VAL A 84 1.04 -1.84 -3.31
C VAL A 84 2.46 -1.30 -3.13
N TRP A 85 3.43 -1.98 -3.72
CA TRP A 85 4.86 -1.63 -3.64
C TRP A 85 5.57 -2.02 -4.93
N ILE A 86 6.77 -1.47 -5.18
CA ILE A 86 7.55 -1.80 -6.39
C ILE A 86 8.15 -3.21 -6.25
N GLY A 87 8.86 -3.46 -5.15
CA GLY A 87 9.54 -4.72 -4.91
C GLY A 87 10.77 -4.58 -4.01
N PRO A 88 11.38 -5.71 -3.61
CA PRO A 88 12.49 -5.72 -2.66
C PRO A 88 13.75 -4.99 -3.17
N GLU A 89 13.94 -4.92 -4.48
CA GLU A 89 15.08 -4.22 -5.08
C GLU A 89 15.01 -2.71 -4.90
N MET A 90 13.80 -2.15 -4.75
CA MET A 90 13.57 -0.73 -4.51
C MET A 90 13.36 -0.44 -3.03
N GLU A 91 12.55 -1.26 -2.38
CA GLU A 91 12.03 -1.01 -1.04
C GLU A 91 12.44 -2.15 -0.09
N ALA A 92 13.75 -2.35 0.06
CA ALA A 92 14.31 -3.42 0.91
C ALA A 92 13.76 -3.38 2.35
N PHE A 93 13.40 -2.18 2.86
CA PHE A 93 12.81 -1.99 4.18
C PHE A 93 11.44 -2.67 4.35
N MET A 94 10.73 -2.96 3.26
CA MET A 94 9.43 -3.61 3.28
C MET A 94 9.50 -5.14 3.20
N ASP A 95 10.60 -5.71 2.74
CA ASP A 95 10.71 -7.12 2.37
C ASP A 95 10.21 -8.06 3.48
N LYS A 96 10.73 -7.94 4.71
CA LYS A 96 10.31 -8.79 5.84
C LYS A 96 8.84 -8.61 6.20
N SER A 97 8.32 -7.40 6.11
CA SER A 97 6.92 -7.11 6.49
C SER A 97 5.94 -7.63 5.46
N THR A 98 6.29 -7.58 4.18
CA THR A 98 5.45 -8.07 3.07
C THR A 98 5.40 -9.59 2.99
N GLN A 99 6.41 -10.32 3.50
CA GLN A 99 6.39 -11.79 3.59
C GLN A 99 5.26 -12.33 4.48
N SER A 100 4.82 -11.55 5.47
CA SER A 100 3.69 -11.92 6.36
C SER A 100 2.32 -11.57 5.78
N ILE A 101 2.25 -10.87 4.64
CA ILE A 101 1.02 -10.45 3.98
C ILE A 101 0.63 -11.50 2.94
N ALA A 102 -0.64 -11.92 2.97
CA ALA A 102 -1.17 -12.87 1.99
C ALA A 102 -1.03 -12.33 0.56
N GLU A 103 -0.69 -13.20 -0.40
CA GLU A 103 -0.46 -12.81 -1.80
C GLU A 103 -1.65 -12.07 -2.43
N GLN A 104 -2.89 -12.45 -2.04
CA GLN A 104 -4.11 -11.80 -2.54
C GLN A 104 -4.28 -10.35 -2.06
N LYS A 105 -3.53 -9.97 -1.01
CA LYS A 105 -3.53 -8.62 -0.44
C LYS A 105 -2.28 -7.82 -0.81
N LYS A 106 -1.47 -8.30 -1.74
CA LYS A 106 -0.20 -7.69 -2.09
C LYS A 106 -0.03 -7.58 -3.60
N VAL A 107 0.34 -6.41 -4.08
CA VAL A 107 0.73 -6.16 -5.46
C VAL A 107 2.19 -5.73 -5.49
N THR A 108 3.05 -6.57 -6.06
CA THR A 108 4.45 -6.26 -6.32
C THR A 108 4.58 -5.84 -7.78
N ILE A 109 4.71 -4.55 -8.03
CA ILE A 109 4.64 -3.96 -9.37
C ILE A 109 5.70 -4.54 -10.31
N ALA A 110 6.95 -4.66 -9.84
CA ALA A 110 8.04 -5.18 -10.65
C ALA A 110 7.86 -6.65 -11.07
N GLN A 111 6.98 -7.40 -10.41
CA GLN A 111 6.70 -8.79 -10.72
C GLN A 111 5.51 -9.00 -11.66
N LEU A 112 4.78 -7.94 -12.00
CA LEU A 112 3.67 -8.02 -12.94
C LEU A 112 4.16 -8.35 -14.36
N ASP A 113 3.50 -9.28 -15.04
CA ASP A 113 3.90 -9.74 -16.37
C ASP A 113 3.91 -8.61 -17.41
N GLY A 114 3.04 -7.61 -17.26
CA GLY A 114 3.04 -6.42 -18.12
C GLY A 114 4.15 -5.43 -17.82
N VAL A 115 4.78 -5.50 -16.65
CA VAL A 115 5.83 -4.57 -16.19
C VAL A 115 7.22 -5.14 -16.39
N LYS A 116 7.43 -6.43 -16.14
CA LYS A 116 8.74 -7.09 -16.30
C LYS A 116 9.47 -6.76 -17.60
N PRO A 117 8.83 -6.74 -18.78
CA PRO A 117 9.49 -6.40 -20.04
C PRO A 117 9.90 -4.93 -20.15
N LEU A 118 9.34 -4.06 -19.29
CA LEU A 118 9.61 -2.63 -19.28
C LEU A 118 10.76 -2.24 -18.35
N LEU A 119 11.25 -3.19 -17.54
CA LEU A 119 12.36 -2.96 -16.64
C LEU A 119 13.64 -2.73 -17.45
N ILE A 120 14.20 -1.53 -17.37
CA ILE A 120 15.45 -1.16 -18.03
C ILE A 120 16.60 -1.69 -17.17
N LYS A 121 17.52 -2.45 -17.77
CA LYS A 121 18.74 -2.85 -17.07
C LYS A 121 19.51 -1.58 -16.72
N GLY A 122 19.93 -1.46 -15.47
CA GLY A 122 20.89 -0.43 -15.06
C GLY A 122 22.14 -0.62 -15.91
N THR A 123 22.59 0.43 -16.58
CA THR A 123 23.93 0.45 -17.19
C THR A 123 24.89 0.67 -16.04
N ASP A 124 25.74 -0.31 -15.76
CA ASP A 124 26.94 -0.10 -14.96
C ASP A 124 27.91 0.72 -15.80
N ASP A 125 27.59 2.01 -15.98
CA ASP A 125 28.52 2.98 -16.61
C ASP A 125 29.52 3.47 -15.55
N ASP A 126 30.31 2.55 -14.99
CA ASP A 126 31.53 2.86 -14.24
C ASP A 126 32.75 2.41 -15.03
N ASP A 127 32.87 2.90 -16.29
CA ASP A 127 34.16 2.99 -16.98
C ASP A 127 34.83 4.34 -16.64
N ASP A 128 35.09 4.61 -15.37
CA ASP A 128 36.04 5.64 -14.95
C ASP A 128 37.36 4.97 -14.57
N GLU A 129 38.19 4.76 -15.60
CA GLU A 129 39.62 4.53 -15.50
C GLU A 129 40.32 5.77 -14.93
N HIS A 130 40.33 5.92 -13.61
CA HIS A 130 41.23 6.81 -12.89
C HIS A 130 41.96 6.04 -11.80
N GLY A 131 43.15 5.53 -12.21
CA GLY A 131 44.14 5.05 -11.27
C GLY A 131 44.56 6.16 -10.29
N HIS A 132 44.25 5.97 -9.03
CA HIS A 132 44.96 6.59 -7.91
C HIS A 132 45.14 5.54 -6.81
N GLU A 133 46.38 5.04 -6.73
CA GLU A 133 46.88 4.35 -5.54
C GLU A 133 46.82 5.28 -4.35
N HIS A 134 46.07 4.93 -3.32
CA HIS A 134 46.36 5.31 -1.94
C HIS A 134 45.93 4.24 -0.97
N ALA A 135 46.86 3.87 -0.14
CA ALA A 135 46.82 2.84 0.88
C ALA A 135 45.95 3.22 2.08
N ASN A 136 45.41 2.18 2.72
CA ASN A 136 44.98 2.05 4.12
C ASN A 136 43.79 2.86 4.63
N GLY A 137 42.75 2.14 5.09
CA GLY A 137 41.88 2.58 6.15
C GLY A 137 40.44 2.09 6.06
N GLU A 138 40.13 1.06 6.82
CA GLU A 138 38.83 0.70 7.38
C GLU A 138 37.66 0.42 6.42
N LYS A 139 37.29 -0.86 6.39
CA LYS A 139 36.07 -1.43 5.82
C LYS A 139 34.86 -0.88 6.58
N SER A 140 34.01 -0.15 5.90
CA SER A 140 32.60 -0.08 6.25
C SER A 140 31.85 -0.86 5.16
N ASP A 141 31.41 -2.07 5.51
CA ASP A 141 30.60 -2.92 4.67
C ASP A 141 29.19 -2.29 4.53
N GLY A 142 29.03 -1.38 3.60
CA GLY A 142 27.75 -0.95 3.06
C GLY A 142 27.63 -1.50 1.64
N ASP A 143 27.31 -2.78 1.54
CA ASP A 143 27.05 -3.44 0.26
C ASP A 143 25.71 -2.92 -0.28
N HIS A 144 25.74 -1.79 -0.97
CA HIS A 144 24.61 -1.31 -1.75
C HIS A 144 24.55 -2.15 -3.04
N HIS A 145 23.86 -3.29 -2.96
CA HIS A 145 23.45 -4.02 -4.14
C HIS A 145 22.49 -3.13 -4.94
N HIS A 146 23.04 -2.36 -5.88
CA HIS A 146 22.24 -1.78 -6.95
C HIS A 146 21.66 -2.94 -7.75
N GLY A 147 20.32 -3.08 -7.72
CA GLY A 147 19.64 -4.13 -8.47
C GLY A 147 19.97 -4.02 -9.97
N ILE A 148 19.97 -5.16 -10.66
CA ILE A 148 20.28 -5.28 -12.10
C ILE A 148 19.39 -4.38 -12.98
N TYR A 149 18.28 -3.86 -12.42
CA TYR A 149 17.30 -3.07 -13.13
C TYR A 149 17.08 -1.70 -12.47
N ASN A 150 16.83 -0.67 -13.30
CA ASN A 150 16.32 0.60 -12.81
C ASN A 150 14.85 0.42 -12.39
N MET A 151 14.59 0.51 -11.08
CA MET A 151 13.28 0.28 -10.50
C MET A 151 12.41 1.55 -10.40
N HIS A 152 12.89 2.70 -10.89
CA HIS A 152 12.14 3.96 -10.88
C HIS A 152 11.10 4.00 -12.02
N LEU A 153 10.18 3.05 -12.01
CA LEU A 153 9.21 2.79 -13.08
C LEU A 153 8.30 3.98 -13.40
N TRP A 154 8.10 4.88 -12.44
CA TRP A 154 7.26 6.08 -12.63
C TRP A 154 7.99 7.23 -13.33
N LEU A 155 9.26 7.08 -13.64
CA LEU A 155 10.05 8.05 -14.40
C LEU A 155 10.20 7.68 -15.89
N SER A 156 9.66 6.53 -16.30
CA SER A 156 9.77 5.99 -17.65
C SER A 156 8.68 6.52 -18.57
#